data_704a61bea5ea6c25c7372fb9177fe5ce
#
_entry.id   704a61bea5ea6c25c7372fb9177fe5ce
#
_cell.length_a   1.000
_cell.length_b   1.000
_cell.length_c   1.000
_cell.angle_alpha   90.00
_cell.angle_beta   90.00
_cell.angle_gamma   90.00
#
_symmetry.space_group_name_H-M   'P 1'
#
loop_
_entity.id
_entity.type
_entity.pdbx_description
1 polymer ?
#
loop_
_entity_poly.entity_id
_entity_poly.type
_entity_poly.pdbx_seq_one_letter_code
_entity_poly.pdbx_strand_id
1 'polypeptide(L)'
;MMDGSMAPAPAAQVLAPARPANRVVILGALSAIAVATARIYAAEGAALVLAARNAQRLKSLADDLRARGAMQVETAALDLEAVSAEAPHHLEMWSRAMGGIDHVLVIYGYLGSQDKASSDPAELSRIVSSNFSSAVMWCEAAAQIVRAQGKGSVVAVSSVAGDRGRQSNYAYGAAKGGLALYMQGLAHSLAKSGGRAVAVKPGFVDTPMTDGMNKSGALWAKPEQIGKAIRRAADKGGPIQYAPGLWRMIMLVIRSVPAFVFHKTKL
;
A
#
# COMPACT_ATOMS: atom_id res chain seq x y z
N MET A 1 39.51 -54.11 -35.59
CA MET A 1 38.21 -53.46 -35.64
C MET A 1 37.98 -52.78 -34.27
N MET A 2 38.15 -51.47 -34.19
CA MET A 2 37.91 -50.72 -32.94
C MET A 2 36.48 -50.10 -33.03
N ASP A 3 35.57 -50.55 -32.15
CA ASP A 3 34.20 -50.05 -32.06
C ASP A 3 34.25 -48.73 -31.28
N GLY A 4 34.02 -47.63 -32.00
CA GLY A 4 33.95 -46.28 -31.45
C GLY A 4 32.54 -45.96 -31.02
N SER A 5 32.09 -46.50 -29.88
CA SER A 5 30.83 -46.10 -29.28
C SER A 5 30.91 -44.66 -28.77
N MET A 6 30.39 -43.70 -29.54
CA MET A 6 30.15 -42.32 -29.09
C MET A 6 29.05 -42.30 -28.03
N ALA A 7 29.39 -41.90 -26.79
CA ALA A 7 28.40 -41.63 -25.75
C ALA A 7 27.47 -40.49 -26.17
N PRO A 8 26.14 -40.59 -25.89
CA PRO A 8 25.20 -39.53 -26.23
C PRO A 8 25.52 -38.27 -25.43
N ALA A 9 25.47 -37.11 -26.10
CA ALA A 9 25.61 -35.79 -25.47
C ALA A 9 24.58 -35.59 -24.35
N PRO A 10 24.97 -34.97 -23.23
CA PRO A 10 24.03 -34.72 -22.13
C PRO A 10 22.87 -33.85 -22.62
N ALA A 11 21.65 -34.31 -22.35
CA ALA A 11 20.45 -33.58 -22.66
C ALA A 11 20.50 -32.19 -22.00
N ALA A 12 20.26 -31.12 -22.78
CA ALA A 12 20.19 -29.77 -22.27
C ALA A 12 19.09 -29.70 -21.18
N GLN A 13 19.51 -29.43 -19.96
CA GLN A 13 18.55 -29.15 -18.87
C GLN A 13 17.79 -27.89 -19.24
N VAL A 14 16.50 -28.04 -19.56
CA VAL A 14 15.57 -26.92 -19.69
C VAL A 14 15.45 -26.31 -18.30
N LEU A 15 16.14 -25.20 -18.06
CA LEU A 15 16.01 -24.45 -16.82
C LEU A 15 14.55 -24.02 -16.68
N ALA A 16 13.91 -24.41 -15.57
CA ALA A 16 12.56 -23.94 -15.25
C ALA A 16 12.55 -22.40 -15.27
N PRO A 17 11.50 -21.76 -15.81
CA PRO A 17 11.45 -20.31 -15.87
C PRO A 17 11.64 -19.71 -14.46
N ALA A 18 12.52 -18.70 -14.38
CA ALA A 18 12.81 -18.02 -13.12
C ALA A 18 11.50 -17.51 -12.50
N ARG A 19 11.31 -17.78 -11.21
CA ARG A 19 10.12 -17.29 -10.48
C ARG A 19 10.37 -15.87 -9.98
N PRO A 20 9.36 -14.97 -10.00
CA PRO A 20 9.51 -13.64 -9.44
C PRO A 20 9.80 -13.71 -7.93
N ALA A 21 10.66 -12.81 -7.45
CA ALA A 21 10.99 -12.71 -6.03
C ALA A 21 9.75 -12.44 -5.17
N ASN A 22 8.81 -11.61 -5.68
CA ASN A 22 7.52 -11.30 -5.05
C ASN A 22 6.47 -11.03 -6.14
N ARG A 23 5.20 -11.31 -5.84
CA ARG A 23 4.02 -11.00 -6.65
C ARG A 23 3.20 -9.96 -5.90
N VAL A 24 3.15 -8.75 -6.43
CA VAL A 24 2.64 -7.60 -5.68
C VAL A 24 1.56 -6.86 -6.45
N VAL A 25 0.43 -6.64 -5.81
CA VAL A 25 -0.63 -5.76 -6.31
C VAL A 25 -0.51 -4.41 -5.61
N ILE A 26 -0.42 -3.33 -6.38
CA ILE A 26 -0.31 -1.95 -5.87
C ILE A 26 -1.54 -1.16 -6.28
N LEU A 27 -2.41 -0.90 -5.32
CA LEU A 27 -3.63 -0.11 -5.48
C LEU A 27 -3.33 1.36 -5.18
N GLY A 28 -3.60 2.24 -6.15
CA GLY A 28 -3.17 3.64 -6.13
C GLY A 28 -1.73 3.85 -6.60
N ALA A 29 -1.31 3.05 -7.60
CA ALA A 29 0.07 2.93 -8.09
C ALA A 29 0.71 4.25 -8.53
N LEU A 30 -0.07 5.29 -8.84
CA LEU A 30 0.43 6.59 -9.30
C LEU A 30 0.67 7.61 -8.16
N SER A 31 0.43 7.25 -6.89
CA SER A 31 0.84 8.10 -5.77
C SER A 31 2.38 8.09 -5.63
N ALA A 32 2.97 9.20 -5.18
CA ALA A 32 4.43 9.31 -5.04
C ALA A 32 5.01 8.19 -4.15
N ILE A 33 4.32 7.85 -3.06
CA ILE A 33 4.70 6.76 -2.16
C ILE A 33 4.62 5.41 -2.89
N ALA A 34 3.56 5.18 -3.68
CA ALA A 34 3.39 3.93 -4.42
C ALA A 34 4.45 3.77 -5.51
N VAL A 35 4.77 4.82 -6.26
CA VAL A 35 5.85 4.82 -7.26
C VAL A 35 7.19 4.47 -6.62
N ALA A 36 7.53 5.12 -5.49
CA ALA A 36 8.76 4.81 -4.76
C ALA A 36 8.79 3.35 -4.26
N THR A 37 7.65 2.83 -3.78
CA THR A 37 7.52 1.43 -3.34
C THR A 37 7.66 0.46 -4.52
N ALA A 38 6.98 0.73 -5.63
CA ALA A 38 7.02 -0.10 -6.85
C ALA A 38 8.44 -0.23 -7.41
N ARG A 39 9.22 0.87 -7.38
CA ARG A 39 10.62 0.87 -7.81
C ARG A 39 11.51 -0.05 -6.96
N ILE A 40 11.25 -0.15 -5.67
CA ILE A 40 11.97 -1.09 -4.80
C ILE A 40 11.67 -2.53 -5.22
N TYR A 41 10.40 -2.89 -5.38
CA TYR A 41 10.00 -4.23 -5.82
C TYR A 41 10.51 -4.56 -7.23
N ALA A 42 10.50 -3.59 -8.14
CA ALA A 42 11.05 -3.77 -9.48
C ALA A 42 12.53 -4.13 -9.46
N ALA A 43 13.34 -3.42 -8.68
CA ALA A 43 14.75 -3.71 -8.51
C ALA A 43 15.04 -5.08 -7.86
N GLU A 44 14.06 -5.64 -7.16
CA GLU A 44 14.11 -6.99 -6.58
C GLU A 44 13.61 -8.08 -7.56
N GLY A 45 13.23 -7.74 -8.80
CA GLY A 45 12.72 -8.71 -9.78
C GLY A 45 11.29 -9.18 -9.53
N ALA A 46 10.44 -8.35 -8.95
CA ALA A 46 9.06 -8.70 -8.65
C ALA A 46 8.16 -8.75 -9.91
N ALA A 47 7.07 -9.51 -9.81
CA ALA A 47 5.92 -9.37 -10.69
C ALA A 47 4.91 -8.39 -10.06
N LEU A 48 4.44 -7.42 -10.84
CA LEU A 48 3.65 -6.28 -10.36
C LEU A 48 2.34 -6.16 -11.12
N VAL A 49 1.26 -5.88 -10.40
CA VAL A 49 0.03 -5.31 -10.94
C VAL A 49 -0.13 -3.89 -10.40
N LEU A 50 -0.30 -2.94 -11.29
CA LEU A 50 -0.42 -1.51 -10.99
C LEU A 50 -1.85 -1.05 -11.29
N ALA A 51 -2.61 -0.69 -10.26
CA ALA A 51 -3.98 -0.23 -10.41
C ALA A 51 -4.13 1.26 -10.07
N ALA A 52 -4.68 2.06 -11.00
CA ALA A 52 -5.00 3.47 -10.83
C ALA A 52 -5.85 3.98 -12.01
N ARG A 53 -6.36 5.22 -11.94
CA ARG A 53 -7.30 5.77 -12.93
C ARG A 53 -6.69 6.14 -14.29
N ASN A 54 -5.43 6.59 -14.32
CA ASN A 54 -4.83 7.15 -15.52
C ASN A 54 -4.01 6.11 -16.29
N ALA A 55 -4.56 5.56 -17.36
CA ALA A 55 -3.95 4.51 -18.19
C ALA A 55 -2.58 4.92 -18.77
N GLN A 56 -2.47 6.17 -19.27
CA GLN A 56 -1.23 6.63 -19.90
C GLN A 56 -0.07 6.72 -18.87
N ARG A 57 -0.35 7.26 -17.69
CA ARG A 57 0.65 7.32 -16.62
C ARG A 57 1.00 5.94 -16.07
N LEU A 58 0.04 5.01 -16.01
CA LEU A 58 0.30 3.61 -15.65
C LEU A 58 1.23 2.95 -16.66
N LYS A 59 1.00 3.16 -17.97
CA LYS A 59 1.88 2.62 -19.03
C LYS A 59 3.31 3.15 -18.86
N SER A 60 3.48 4.45 -18.70
CA SER A 60 4.82 5.05 -18.49
C SER A 60 5.51 4.52 -17.23
N LEU A 61 4.75 4.33 -16.13
CA LEU A 61 5.29 3.73 -14.91
C LEU A 61 5.69 2.26 -15.13
N ALA A 62 4.86 1.49 -15.84
CA ALA A 62 5.17 0.10 -16.14
C ALA A 62 6.46 -0.05 -16.94
N ASP A 63 6.70 0.84 -17.91
CA ASP A 63 7.91 0.86 -18.71
C ASP A 63 9.16 1.22 -17.84
N ASP A 64 9.04 2.22 -16.93
CA ASP A 64 10.10 2.54 -15.94
C ASP A 64 10.40 1.31 -15.04
N LEU A 65 9.38 0.60 -14.57
CA LEU A 65 9.58 -0.54 -13.68
C LEU A 65 10.18 -1.76 -14.39
N ARG A 66 9.82 -2.00 -15.65
CA ARG A 66 10.47 -3.06 -16.47
C ARG A 66 11.95 -2.74 -16.70
N ALA A 67 12.27 -1.49 -17.01
CA ALA A 67 13.67 -1.04 -17.18
C ALA A 67 14.47 -1.16 -15.87
N ARG A 68 13.81 -1.16 -14.70
CA ARG A 68 14.44 -1.36 -13.38
C ARG A 68 14.58 -2.81 -12.95
N GLY A 69 14.10 -3.76 -13.74
CA GLY A 69 14.27 -5.18 -13.48
C GLY A 69 13.01 -5.91 -13.01
N ALA A 70 11.82 -5.27 -13.03
CA ALA A 70 10.58 -5.99 -12.77
C ALA A 70 10.40 -7.13 -13.79
N MET A 71 10.13 -8.34 -13.30
CA MET A 71 10.00 -9.52 -14.14
C MET A 71 8.72 -9.48 -14.99
N GLN A 72 7.64 -8.96 -14.43
CA GLN A 72 6.35 -8.78 -15.07
C GLN A 72 5.70 -7.49 -14.54
N VAL A 73 5.08 -6.71 -15.42
CA VAL A 73 4.26 -5.56 -14.99
C VAL A 73 2.99 -5.52 -15.79
N GLU A 74 1.87 -5.64 -15.10
CA GLU A 74 0.53 -5.46 -15.64
C GLU A 74 -0.08 -4.15 -15.13
N THR A 75 -0.97 -3.56 -15.91
CA THR A 75 -1.65 -2.31 -15.55
C THR A 75 -3.15 -2.47 -15.61
N ALA A 76 -3.85 -1.94 -14.62
CA ALA A 76 -5.30 -1.90 -14.54
C ALA A 76 -5.78 -0.45 -14.39
N ALA A 77 -6.33 0.10 -15.47
CA ALA A 77 -6.89 1.45 -15.47
C ALA A 77 -8.33 1.42 -14.96
N LEU A 78 -8.51 1.70 -13.64
CA LEU A 78 -9.82 1.65 -12.98
C LEU A 78 -9.91 2.62 -11.81
N ASP A 79 -11.12 3.01 -11.44
CA ASP A 79 -11.37 3.77 -10.22
C ASP A 79 -11.60 2.81 -9.04
N LEU A 80 -10.60 2.74 -8.16
CA LEU A 80 -10.58 1.82 -7.01
C LEU A 80 -11.73 2.04 -6.01
N GLU A 81 -12.31 3.24 -5.99
CA GLU A 81 -13.46 3.55 -5.17
C GLU A 81 -14.75 3.03 -5.82
N ALA A 82 -14.94 3.32 -7.10
CA ALA A 82 -16.13 2.91 -7.83
C ALA A 82 -16.30 1.38 -7.93
N VAL A 83 -15.19 0.65 -8.12
CA VAL A 83 -15.20 -0.81 -8.28
C VAL A 83 -14.84 -1.58 -6.99
N SER A 84 -14.89 -0.93 -5.85
CA SER A 84 -14.46 -1.57 -4.58
C SER A 84 -15.30 -2.80 -4.19
N ALA A 85 -16.59 -2.83 -4.56
CA ALA A 85 -17.44 -4.01 -4.39
C ALA A 85 -16.99 -5.22 -5.25
N GLU A 86 -16.30 -4.97 -6.35
CA GLU A 86 -15.77 -5.99 -7.27
C GLU A 86 -14.33 -6.40 -6.92
N ALA A 87 -13.78 -5.90 -5.83
CA ALA A 87 -12.40 -6.17 -5.40
C ALA A 87 -12.04 -7.66 -5.36
N PRO A 88 -12.92 -8.60 -4.88
CA PRO A 88 -12.63 -10.02 -4.90
C PRO A 88 -12.37 -10.55 -6.32
N HIS A 89 -13.21 -10.14 -7.30
CA HIS A 89 -13.08 -10.55 -8.70
C HIS A 89 -11.75 -10.07 -9.31
N HIS A 90 -11.40 -8.80 -9.12
CA HIS A 90 -10.16 -8.25 -9.64
C HIS A 90 -8.93 -8.94 -9.04
N LEU A 91 -8.90 -9.13 -7.73
CA LEU A 91 -7.76 -9.76 -7.06
C LEU A 91 -7.62 -11.24 -7.44
N GLU A 92 -8.74 -11.97 -7.63
CA GLU A 92 -8.69 -13.35 -8.09
C GLU A 92 -8.13 -13.43 -9.51
N MET A 93 -8.56 -12.57 -10.42
CA MET A 93 -8.06 -12.48 -11.79
C MET A 93 -6.54 -12.22 -11.79
N TRP A 94 -6.06 -11.23 -11.03
CA TRP A 94 -4.64 -10.92 -10.94
C TRP A 94 -3.84 -12.03 -10.24
N SER A 95 -4.43 -12.69 -9.26
CA SER A 95 -3.82 -13.85 -8.59
C SER A 95 -3.59 -15.00 -9.57
N ARG A 96 -4.58 -15.29 -10.41
CA ARG A 96 -4.45 -16.32 -11.47
C ARG A 96 -3.36 -15.94 -12.49
N ALA A 97 -3.34 -14.68 -12.94
CA ALA A 97 -2.35 -14.20 -13.93
C ALA A 97 -0.90 -14.26 -13.41
N MET A 98 -0.68 -14.02 -12.12
CA MET A 98 0.66 -14.07 -11.49
C MET A 98 1.00 -15.40 -10.83
N GLY A 99 0.08 -16.36 -10.78
CA GLY A 99 0.25 -17.62 -10.04
C GLY A 99 0.23 -17.44 -8.52
N GLY A 100 -0.52 -16.45 -8.03
CA GLY A 100 -0.70 -16.07 -6.62
C GLY A 100 -0.32 -14.62 -6.34
N ILE A 101 -0.58 -14.16 -5.11
CA ILE A 101 -0.24 -12.79 -4.65
C ILE A 101 0.47 -12.90 -3.30
N ASP A 102 1.67 -12.36 -3.20
CA ASP A 102 2.42 -12.33 -1.94
C ASP A 102 2.10 -11.07 -1.11
N HIS A 103 1.88 -9.92 -1.78
CA HIS A 103 1.55 -8.66 -1.10
C HIS A 103 0.48 -7.88 -1.85
N VAL A 104 -0.52 -7.37 -1.14
CA VAL A 104 -1.45 -6.34 -1.64
C VAL A 104 -1.20 -5.05 -0.87
N LEU A 105 -0.90 -3.98 -1.61
CA LEU A 105 -0.53 -2.68 -1.06
C LEU A 105 -1.62 -1.64 -1.41
N VAL A 106 -2.36 -1.15 -0.42
CA VAL A 106 -3.39 -0.12 -0.56
C VAL A 106 -2.75 1.23 -0.26
N ILE A 107 -2.35 1.97 -1.32
CA ILE A 107 -1.55 3.21 -1.22
C ILE A 107 -2.28 4.38 -1.91
N TYR A 108 -3.57 4.50 -1.71
CA TYR A 108 -4.36 5.62 -2.19
C TYR A 108 -5.10 6.32 -1.07
N GLY A 109 -5.62 7.49 -1.36
CA GLY A 109 -6.44 8.27 -0.47
C GLY A 109 -6.66 9.68 -1.00
N TYR A 110 -7.52 10.41 -0.32
CA TYR A 110 -7.91 11.77 -0.66
C TYR A 110 -7.92 12.61 0.62
N LEU A 111 -7.09 13.66 0.68
CA LEU A 111 -7.01 14.54 1.86
C LEU A 111 -8.30 15.37 2.00
N GLY A 112 -8.78 15.88 0.88
CA GLY A 112 -9.92 16.79 0.84
C GLY A 112 -9.66 18.13 1.52
N SER A 113 -10.74 18.87 1.73
CA SER A 113 -10.75 20.11 2.49
C SER A 113 -11.68 19.96 3.68
N GLN A 114 -11.20 20.14 4.90
CA GLN A 114 -12.02 20.07 6.09
C GLN A 114 -13.07 21.19 6.12
N ASP A 115 -12.70 22.41 5.73
CA ASP A 115 -13.63 23.55 5.68
C ASP A 115 -14.80 23.25 4.72
N LYS A 116 -14.48 22.70 3.54
CA LYS A 116 -15.50 22.28 2.58
C LYS A 116 -16.34 21.13 3.13
N ALA A 117 -15.73 20.10 3.71
CA ALA A 117 -16.44 18.96 4.27
C ALA A 117 -17.37 19.31 5.43
N SER A 118 -17.15 20.45 6.10
CA SER A 118 -18.00 20.93 7.19
C SER A 118 -19.36 21.50 6.71
N SER A 119 -19.48 21.84 5.43
CA SER A 119 -20.68 22.40 4.82
C SER A 119 -21.20 21.63 3.61
N ASP A 120 -20.38 20.75 3.02
CA ASP A 120 -20.71 19.95 1.84
C ASP A 120 -20.67 18.46 2.17
N PRO A 121 -21.83 17.80 2.31
CA PRO A 121 -21.90 16.36 2.57
C PRO A 121 -21.22 15.50 1.48
N ALA A 122 -21.16 15.98 0.23
CA ALA A 122 -20.50 15.23 -0.85
C ALA A 122 -18.98 15.18 -0.65
N GLU A 123 -18.36 16.30 -0.24
CA GLU A 123 -16.94 16.32 0.11
C GLU A 123 -16.65 15.42 1.32
N LEU A 124 -17.48 15.49 2.37
CA LEU A 124 -17.34 14.62 3.54
C LEU A 124 -17.45 13.16 3.15
N SER A 125 -18.47 12.78 2.38
CA SER A 125 -18.69 11.43 1.89
C SER A 125 -17.48 10.94 1.09
N ARG A 126 -16.95 11.76 0.19
CA ARG A 126 -15.77 11.43 -0.61
C ARG A 126 -14.53 11.18 0.24
N ILE A 127 -14.29 12.00 1.28
CA ILE A 127 -13.16 11.79 2.21
C ILE A 127 -13.30 10.43 2.91
N VAL A 128 -14.48 10.10 3.42
CA VAL A 128 -14.74 8.84 4.13
C VAL A 128 -14.66 7.65 3.18
N SER A 129 -15.31 7.73 2.02
CA SER A 129 -15.34 6.65 1.03
C SER A 129 -13.95 6.31 0.52
N SER A 130 -13.18 7.30 0.05
CA SER A 130 -11.85 7.07 -0.50
C SER A 130 -10.84 6.57 0.55
N ASN A 131 -10.92 7.07 1.79
CA ASN A 131 -9.89 6.75 2.80
C ASN A 131 -10.24 5.58 3.72
N PHE A 132 -11.49 5.17 3.76
CA PHE A 132 -11.96 4.10 4.64
C PHE A 132 -12.79 3.06 3.89
N SER A 133 -13.99 3.38 3.42
CA SER A 133 -14.94 2.37 2.95
C SER A 133 -14.39 1.54 1.78
N SER A 134 -13.89 2.20 0.72
CA SER A 134 -13.30 1.47 -0.42
C SER A 134 -12.02 0.74 -0.02
N ALA A 135 -11.17 1.36 0.82
CA ALA A 135 -9.91 0.77 1.24
C ALA A 135 -10.12 -0.53 2.03
N VAL A 136 -11.11 -0.59 2.95
CA VAL A 136 -11.39 -1.82 3.71
C VAL A 136 -11.97 -2.92 2.84
N MET A 137 -12.76 -2.59 1.80
CA MET A 137 -13.24 -3.58 0.84
C MET A 137 -12.08 -4.27 0.10
N TRP A 138 -11.11 -3.49 -0.37
CA TRP A 138 -9.90 -4.03 -1.00
C TRP A 138 -9.04 -4.83 -0.01
N CYS A 139 -8.91 -4.36 1.23
CA CYS A 139 -8.17 -5.09 2.27
C CYS A 139 -8.81 -6.43 2.61
N GLU A 140 -10.15 -6.49 2.73
CA GLU A 140 -10.84 -7.76 3.03
C GLU A 140 -10.75 -8.74 1.87
N ALA A 141 -10.94 -8.28 0.64
CA ALA A 141 -10.76 -9.11 -0.55
C ALA A 141 -9.33 -9.66 -0.65
N ALA A 142 -8.32 -8.84 -0.34
CA ALA A 142 -6.93 -9.28 -0.28
C ALA A 142 -6.69 -10.30 0.83
N ALA A 143 -7.34 -10.14 1.97
CA ALA A 143 -7.24 -11.07 3.09
C ALA A 143 -7.79 -12.46 2.76
N GLN A 144 -8.82 -12.55 1.90
CA GLN A 144 -9.33 -13.84 1.42
C GLN A 144 -8.24 -14.61 0.65
N ILE A 145 -7.52 -13.94 -0.24
CA ILE A 145 -6.39 -14.54 -0.98
C ILE A 145 -5.28 -14.99 -0.01
N VAL A 146 -4.90 -14.12 0.94
CA VAL A 146 -3.88 -14.43 1.93
C VAL A 146 -4.26 -15.63 2.81
N ARG A 147 -5.53 -15.70 3.25
CA ARG A 147 -6.05 -16.85 4.02
C ARG A 147 -5.98 -18.14 3.20
N ALA A 148 -6.43 -18.10 1.96
CA ALA A 148 -6.44 -19.28 1.08
C ALA A 148 -5.02 -19.78 0.77
N GLN A 149 -4.04 -18.88 0.65
CA GLN A 149 -2.63 -19.23 0.40
C GLN A 149 -1.86 -19.64 1.66
N GLY A 150 -2.37 -19.36 2.86
CA GLY A 150 -1.67 -19.59 4.13
C GLY A 150 -0.42 -18.72 4.33
N LYS A 151 -0.23 -17.69 3.51
CA LYS A 151 0.90 -16.75 3.55
C LYS A 151 0.59 -15.47 2.79
N GLY A 152 1.41 -14.43 3.01
CA GLY A 152 1.32 -13.16 2.33
C GLY A 152 0.94 -12.01 3.27
N SER A 153 0.79 -10.81 2.71
CA SER A 153 0.43 -9.64 3.52
C SER A 153 -0.49 -8.66 2.80
N VAL A 154 -1.31 -7.99 3.59
CA VAL A 154 -2.09 -6.81 3.21
C VAL A 154 -1.49 -5.60 3.93
N VAL A 155 -1.04 -4.59 3.18
CA VAL A 155 -0.49 -3.35 3.74
C VAL A 155 -1.33 -2.18 3.30
N ALA A 156 -1.88 -1.42 4.25
CA ALA A 156 -2.65 -0.21 3.95
C ALA A 156 -1.95 1.04 4.51
N VAL A 157 -1.89 2.09 3.69
CA VAL A 157 -1.34 3.38 4.12
C VAL A 157 -2.43 4.19 4.81
N SER A 158 -2.32 4.28 6.13
CA SER A 158 -3.10 5.16 7.00
C SER A 158 -2.39 6.52 7.16
N SER A 159 -2.40 7.12 8.32
CA SER A 159 -1.73 8.39 8.65
C SER A 159 -1.62 8.57 10.17
N VAL A 160 -0.63 9.33 10.62
CA VAL A 160 -0.59 9.83 12.01
C VAL A 160 -1.77 10.74 12.34
N ALA A 161 -2.44 11.34 11.33
CA ALA A 161 -3.66 12.11 11.52
C ALA A 161 -4.80 11.26 12.10
N GLY A 162 -4.78 9.94 11.92
CA GLY A 162 -5.76 9.02 12.48
C GLY A 162 -5.56 8.68 13.96
N ASP A 163 -4.54 9.20 14.62
CA ASP A 163 -4.26 8.90 16.03
C ASP A 163 -4.94 9.86 17.00
N ARG A 164 -5.23 11.08 16.56
CA ARG A 164 -5.96 12.08 17.34
C ARG A 164 -6.66 13.08 16.40
N GLY A 165 -7.94 13.31 16.64
CA GLY A 165 -8.73 14.30 15.89
C GLY A 165 -8.15 15.71 16.05
N ARG A 166 -8.03 16.42 14.92
CA ARG A 166 -7.52 17.81 14.83
C ARG A 166 -8.53 18.64 14.08
N GLN A 167 -8.72 19.91 14.49
CA GLN A 167 -9.69 20.78 13.82
C GLN A 167 -9.42 20.96 12.32
N SER A 168 -8.16 20.88 11.90
CA SER A 168 -7.77 21.10 10.50
C SER A 168 -8.13 19.95 9.54
N ASN A 169 -8.40 18.72 10.04
CA ASN A 169 -8.62 17.56 9.18
C ASN A 169 -9.28 16.37 9.89
N TYR A 170 -10.26 16.61 10.75
CA TYR A 170 -10.89 15.53 11.54
C TYR A 170 -11.64 14.50 10.69
N ALA A 171 -12.23 14.87 9.57
CA ALA A 171 -12.87 13.92 8.65
C ALA A 171 -11.85 12.92 8.06
N TYR A 172 -10.75 13.45 7.55
CA TYR A 172 -9.62 12.62 7.07
C TYR A 172 -9.00 11.80 8.20
N GLY A 173 -8.77 12.43 9.35
CA GLY A 173 -8.22 11.76 10.54
C GLY A 173 -9.10 10.60 11.00
N ALA A 174 -10.42 10.79 11.08
CA ALA A 174 -11.37 9.75 11.44
C ALA A 174 -11.34 8.57 10.45
N ALA A 175 -11.35 8.84 9.15
CA ALA A 175 -11.28 7.81 8.11
C ALA A 175 -9.97 7.01 8.18
N LYS A 176 -8.82 7.69 8.32
CA LYS A 176 -7.51 7.01 8.47
C LYS A 176 -7.35 6.31 9.82
N GLY A 177 -7.96 6.82 10.89
CA GLY A 177 -8.03 6.16 12.19
C GLY A 177 -8.85 4.88 12.13
N GLY A 178 -10.02 4.93 11.50
CA GLY A 178 -10.87 3.77 11.24
C GLY A 178 -10.14 2.69 10.43
N LEU A 179 -9.44 3.08 9.34
CA LEU A 179 -8.63 2.15 8.55
C LEU A 179 -7.54 1.48 9.40
N ALA A 180 -6.84 2.25 10.25
CA ALA A 180 -5.81 1.68 11.11
C ALA A 180 -6.37 0.70 12.14
N LEU A 181 -7.55 0.97 12.71
CA LEU A 181 -8.23 0.07 13.63
C LEU A 181 -8.71 -1.20 12.91
N TYR A 182 -9.30 -1.05 11.70
CA TYR A 182 -9.68 -2.18 10.87
C TYR A 182 -8.50 -3.11 10.58
N MET A 183 -7.35 -2.54 10.19
CA MET A 183 -6.14 -3.32 9.90
C MET A 183 -5.59 -4.07 11.13
N GLN A 184 -5.78 -3.54 12.34
CA GLN A 184 -5.43 -4.27 13.57
C GLN A 184 -6.33 -5.50 13.76
N GLY A 185 -7.64 -5.36 13.57
CA GLY A 185 -8.58 -6.47 13.60
C GLY A 185 -8.27 -7.52 12.54
N LEU A 186 -7.96 -7.07 11.32
CA LEU A 186 -7.57 -7.93 10.22
C LEU A 186 -6.27 -8.68 10.50
N ALA A 187 -5.28 -8.03 11.10
CA ALA A 187 -4.03 -8.67 11.51
C ALA A 187 -4.27 -9.79 12.54
N HIS A 188 -5.14 -9.54 13.52
CA HIS A 188 -5.55 -10.56 14.50
C HIS A 188 -6.25 -11.74 13.82
N SER A 189 -7.16 -11.46 12.88
CA SER A 189 -7.85 -12.50 12.09
C SER A 189 -6.90 -13.36 11.25
N LEU A 190 -5.88 -12.74 10.62
CA LEU A 190 -4.93 -13.42 9.73
C LEU A 190 -3.83 -14.17 10.49
N ALA A 191 -3.60 -13.89 11.77
CA ALA A 191 -2.50 -14.47 12.54
C ALA A 191 -2.49 -16.01 12.54
N LYS A 192 -3.66 -16.63 12.59
CA LYS A 192 -3.79 -18.12 12.58
C LYS A 192 -3.57 -18.72 11.19
N SER A 193 -3.70 -17.96 10.12
CA SER A 193 -3.54 -18.43 8.74
C SER A 193 -2.15 -18.14 8.16
N GLY A 194 -1.18 -17.71 8.96
CA GLY A 194 0.17 -17.38 8.48
C GLY A 194 0.26 -16.08 7.67
N GLY A 195 -0.86 -15.36 7.53
CA GLY A 195 -0.94 -14.07 6.85
C GLY A 195 -0.64 -12.88 7.77
N ARG A 196 -0.45 -11.71 7.18
CA ARG A 196 -0.23 -10.44 7.90
C ARG A 196 -1.10 -9.33 7.36
N ALA A 197 -1.52 -8.42 8.24
CA ALA A 197 -2.09 -7.13 7.86
C ALA A 197 -1.38 -6.01 8.62
N VAL A 198 -1.01 -4.93 7.92
CA VAL A 198 -0.23 -3.83 8.50
C VAL A 198 -0.81 -2.49 8.07
N ALA A 199 -1.14 -1.63 9.04
CA ALA A 199 -1.37 -0.22 8.78
C ALA A 199 -0.04 0.55 8.92
N VAL A 200 0.46 1.07 7.83
CA VAL A 200 1.59 2.01 7.86
C VAL A 200 1.03 3.42 8.10
N LYS A 201 1.53 4.10 9.11
CA LYS A 201 1.16 5.47 9.48
C LYS A 201 2.28 6.45 9.15
N PRO A 202 2.30 7.04 7.95
CA PRO A 202 3.22 8.12 7.65
C PRO A 202 2.93 9.38 8.47
N GLY A 203 3.99 10.13 8.79
CA GLY A 203 3.87 11.52 9.16
C GLY A 203 3.74 12.43 7.95
N PHE A 204 4.40 13.59 7.98
CA PHE A 204 4.46 14.47 6.82
C PHE A 204 5.35 13.86 5.74
N VAL A 205 4.83 13.79 4.52
CA VAL A 205 5.55 13.25 3.36
C VAL A 205 5.48 14.27 2.22
N ASP A 206 6.61 14.55 1.60
CA ASP A 206 6.70 15.45 0.46
C ASP A 206 6.09 14.79 -0.78
N THR A 207 4.84 15.12 -1.05
CA THR A 207 4.05 14.56 -2.16
C THR A 207 3.12 15.64 -2.73
N PRO A 208 2.54 15.45 -3.91
CA PRO A 208 1.51 16.34 -4.44
C PRO A 208 0.30 16.54 -3.51
N MET A 209 -0.01 15.58 -2.65
CA MET A 209 -1.11 15.70 -1.66
C MET A 209 -0.83 16.78 -0.61
N THR A 210 0.43 17.10 -0.38
CA THR A 210 0.89 18.09 0.60
C THR A 210 1.45 19.36 -0.05
N ASP A 211 1.17 19.57 -1.35
CA ASP A 211 1.54 20.80 -2.02
C ASP A 211 0.79 21.98 -1.40
N GLY A 212 1.48 23.11 -1.27
CA GLY A 212 0.97 24.29 -0.56
C GLY A 212 1.24 24.31 0.96
N MET A 213 1.70 23.19 1.56
CA MET A 213 2.15 23.18 2.95
C MET A 213 3.62 23.65 3.05
N ASN A 214 3.96 24.33 4.15
CA ASN A 214 5.36 24.64 4.42
C ASN A 214 6.15 23.37 4.72
N LYS A 215 7.02 22.98 3.80
CA LYS A 215 7.83 21.75 3.88
C LYS A 215 9.19 21.96 4.57
N SER A 216 9.41 23.11 5.21
CA SER A 216 10.62 23.36 5.99
C SER A 216 10.55 22.61 7.33
N GLY A 217 11.49 21.72 7.58
CA GLY A 217 11.61 21.05 8.87
C GLY A 217 11.99 19.56 8.80
N ALA A 218 12.59 19.06 9.87
CA ALA A 218 13.13 17.69 9.98
C ALA A 218 12.05 16.58 10.02
N LEU A 219 10.77 16.94 10.13
CA LEU A 219 9.67 15.98 10.21
C LEU A 219 9.12 15.54 8.84
N TRP A 220 9.61 16.16 7.76
CA TRP A 220 9.22 15.82 6.40
C TRP A 220 10.03 14.62 5.89
N ALA A 221 9.34 13.59 5.46
CA ALA A 221 9.94 12.41 4.85
C ALA A 221 9.83 12.48 3.32
N LYS A 222 10.80 11.90 2.64
CA LYS A 222 10.71 11.66 1.19
C LYS A 222 9.89 10.40 0.91
N PRO A 223 9.18 10.29 -0.23
CA PRO A 223 8.43 9.09 -0.62
C PRO A 223 9.24 7.79 -0.54
N GLU A 224 10.54 7.84 -0.86
CA GLU A 224 11.43 6.69 -0.83
C GLU A 224 11.62 6.11 0.59
N GLN A 225 11.63 6.97 1.61
CA GLN A 225 11.73 6.54 3.00
C GLN A 225 10.47 5.77 3.42
N ILE A 226 9.29 6.24 2.98
CA ILE A 226 8.01 5.57 3.23
C ILE A 226 7.92 4.28 2.41
N GLY A 227 8.37 4.28 1.16
CA GLY A 227 8.44 3.09 0.32
C GLY A 227 9.26 1.97 0.95
N LYS A 228 10.43 2.29 1.50
CA LYS A 228 11.27 1.34 2.27
C LYS A 228 10.55 0.82 3.52
N ALA A 229 9.78 1.66 4.21
CA ALA A 229 9.00 1.25 5.36
C ALA A 229 7.86 0.30 4.97
N ILE A 230 7.14 0.58 3.87
CA ILE A 230 6.09 -0.29 3.31
C ILE A 230 6.69 -1.64 2.89
N ARG A 231 7.82 -1.64 2.17
CA ARG A 231 8.49 -2.88 1.75
C ARG A 231 8.85 -3.76 2.96
N ARG A 232 9.41 -3.15 4.01
CA ARG A 232 9.71 -3.85 5.26
C ARG A 232 8.45 -4.34 5.99
N ALA A 233 7.40 -3.50 6.00
CA ALA A 233 6.11 -3.83 6.61
C ALA A 233 5.47 -5.06 5.98
N ALA A 234 5.54 -5.19 4.65
CA ALA A 234 5.02 -6.33 3.92
C ALA A 234 5.65 -7.66 4.36
N ASP A 235 6.97 -7.66 4.65
CA ASP A 235 7.68 -8.88 5.06
C ASP A 235 7.56 -9.18 6.56
N LYS A 236 7.71 -8.15 7.40
CA LYS A 236 7.99 -8.33 8.84
C LYS A 236 7.19 -7.38 9.73
N GLY A 237 6.24 -6.61 9.19
CA GLY A 237 5.48 -5.62 9.94
C GLY A 237 4.53 -6.23 10.97
N GLY A 238 4.43 -5.59 12.13
CA GLY A 238 3.32 -5.77 13.06
C GLY A 238 2.10 -4.94 12.63
N PRO A 239 0.96 -5.04 13.35
CA PRO A 239 -0.31 -4.45 12.91
C PRO A 239 -0.26 -2.94 12.65
N ILE A 240 0.60 -2.21 13.35
CA ILE A 240 0.80 -0.77 13.21
C ILE A 240 2.28 -0.45 13.06
N GLN A 241 2.61 0.30 12.01
CA GLN A 241 3.98 0.77 11.77
C GLN A 241 4.00 2.27 11.45
N TYR A 242 4.67 3.05 12.29
CA TYR A 242 4.92 4.47 12.01
C TYR A 242 6.09 4.65 11.04
N ALA A 243 5.97 5.61 10.13
CA ALA A 243 6.98 5.88 9.12
C ALA A 243 7.20 7.40 8.89
N PRO A 244 8.39 7.95 9.18
CA PRO A 244 9.47 7.36 9.95
C PRO A 244 9.10 6.97 11.39
N GLY A 245 9.88 6.05 12.00
CA GLY A 245 9.58 5.50 13.33
C GLY A 245 9.49 6.53 14.45
N LEU A 246 10.16 7.68 14.32
CA LEU A 246 10.09 8.81 15.26
C LEU A 246 8.64 9.27 15.54
N TRP A 247 7.75 9.16 14.56
CA TRP A 247 6.35 9.52 14.73
C TRP A 247 5.63 8.72 15.80
N ARG A 248 6.12 7.53 16.15
CA ARG A 248 5.58 6.74 17.25
C ARG A 248 5.69 7.51 18.58
N MET A 249 6.85 8.10 18.85
CA MET A 249 7.09 8.87 20.07
C MET A 249 6.32 10.20 20.04
N ILE A 250 6.33 10.90 18.91
CA ILE A 250 5.59 12.15 18.74
C ILE A 250 4.09 11.91 19.00
N MET A 251 3.53 10.85 18.41
CA MET A 251 2.10 10.57 18.58
C MET A 251 1.76 10.04 19.98
N LEU A 252 2.69 9.35 20.64
CA LEU A 252 2.50 9.00 22.05
C LEU A 252 2.28 10.26 22.90
N VAL A 253 3.14 11.28 22.74
CA VAL A 253 2.99 12.56 23.43
C VAL A 253 1.69 13.26 23.03
N ILE A 254 1.42 13.42 21.73
CA ILE A 254 0.23 14.12 21.24
C ILE A 254 -1.07 13.46 21.78
N ARG A 255 -1.15 12.14 21.81
CA ARG A 255 -2.31 11.41 22.33
C ARG A 255 -2.49 11.58 23.84
N SER A 256 -1.40 11.77 24.58
CA SER A 256 -1.45 11.94 26.04
C SER A 256 -1.78 13.36 26.49
N VAL A 257 -1.76 14.35 25.59
CA VAL A 257 -2.12 15.75 25.96
C VAL A 257 -3.60 15.80 26.38
N PRO A 258 -3.94 16.33 27.57
CA PRO A 258 -5.33 16.47 28.01
C PRO A 258 -6.16 17.35 27.04
N ALA A 259 -7.45 17.06 26.89
CA ALA A 259 -8.31 17.74 25.92
C ALA A 259 -8.34 19.28 26.12
N PHE A 260 -8.43 19.75 27.38
CA PHE A 260 -8.45 21.18 27.67
C PHE A 260 -7.17 21.94 27.29
N VAL A 261 -6.02 21.24 27.24
CA VAL A 261 -4.76 21.79 26.74
C VAL A 261 -4.77 21.73 25.20
N PHE A 262 -5.15 20.58 24.64
CA PHE A 262 -5.14 20.35 23.20
C PHE A 262 -6.04 21.31 22.44
N HIS A 263 -7.21 21.65 22.99
CA HIS A 263 -8.15 22.61 22.40
C HIS A 263 -7.62 24.05 22.31
N LYS A 264 -6.52 24.37 23.02
CA LYS A 264 -5.84 25.67 22.91
C LYS A 264 -4.73 25.66 21.84
N THR A 265 -4.45 24.53 21.23
CA THR A 265 -3.45 24.43 20.16
C THR A 265 -4.09 24.68 18.79
N LYS A 266 -3.27 25.04 17.81
CA LYS A 266 -3.66 25.20 16.39
C LYS A 266 -3.33 23.94 15.56
N LEU A 267 -3.24 22.78 16.21
CA LEU A 267 -2.93 21.52 15.55
C LEU A 267 -4.11 20.94 14.77
#